data_39320346f0de3d6c9b1a11af00c2c7fe
#
_entry.id   39320346f0de3d6c9b1a11af00c2c7fe
#
_cell.length_a   1.000
_cell.length_b   1.000
_cell.length_c   1.000
_cell.angle_alpha   90.00
_cell.angle_beta   90.00
_cell.angle_gamma   90.00
#
_symmetry.space_group_name_H-M   'P 1'
#
loop_
_entity.id
_entity.type
_entity.pdbx_description
1 polymer ?
#
loop_
_entity_poly.entity_id
_entity_poly.type
_entity_poly.pdbx_seq_one_letter_code
_entity_poly.pdbx_strand_id
1 'polypeptide(L)'
;MYEMKVEKRTGGKEDVSFDKVLRRLQHLSDGLSVDIYDISQKVCGRIFNGVKTSELDELAAQMCSSMMIENPDYGSLAARIIISNHHKNTSPSFSETIQIMYDNKDIQDNPSPLVNDALYQIVMNNKEKLNSYIDHQRDYTLDYFGFKTLERAYLTKVDGKIVE
;
A
#
# COMPACT_ATOMS: atom_id res chain seq x y z
N MET A 1 -14.34 30.13 0.24
CA MET A 1 -13.14 29.29 0.54
C MET A 1 -13.48 27.88 0.03
N TYR A 2 -12.82 27.36 -0.99
CA TYR A 2 -13.10 26.00 -1.46
C TYR A 2 -12.52 25.02 -0.43
N GLU A 3 -13.39 24.31 0.29
CA GLU A 3 -12.98 23.20 1.15
C GLU A 3 -12.47 22.06 0.28
N MET A 4 -11.17 21.81 0.31
CA MET A 4 -10.58 20.65 -0.36
C MET A 4 -10.87 19.39 0.44
N LYS A 5 -11.37 18.35 -0.22
CA LYS A 5 -11.70 17.06 0.39
C LYS A 5 -10.82 15.94 -0.17
N VAL A 6 -10.51 15.00 0.69
CA VAL A 6 -9.84 13.74 0.33
C VAL A 6 -10.85 12.60 0.39
N GLU A 7 -10.67 11.62 -0.49
CA GLU A 7 -11.45 10.40 -0.51
C GLU A 7 -10.74 9.29 0.25
N LYS A 8 -11.43 8.73 1.23
CA LYS A 8 -10.92 7.59 2.03
C LYS A 8 -11.00 6.28 1.24
N ARG A 9 -10.19 5.29 1.61
CA ARG A 9 -10.26 3.92 1.07
C ARG A 9 -11.64 3.28 1.24
N THR A 10 -12.39 3.70 2.25
CA THR A 10 -13.78 3.26 2.52
C THR A 10 -14.84 4.02 1.71
N GLY A 11 -14.44 4.92 0.80
CA GLY A 11 -15.34 5.73 -0.02
C GLY A 11 -15.88 7.00 0.65
N GLY A 12 -15.59 7.23 1.94
CA GLY A 12 -15.98 8.46 2.64
C GLY A 12 -15.09 9.64 2.24
N LYS A 13 -15.66 10.86 2.29
CA LYS A 13 -14.92 12.11 2.07
C LYS A 13 -14.66 12.81 3.40
N GLU A 14 -13.48 13.41 3.55
CA GLU A 14 -13.14 14.25 4.70
C GLU A 14 -12.31 15.46 4.25
N ASP A 15 -12.27 16.49 5.11
CA ASP A 15 -11.50 17.69 4.84
C ASP A 15 -10.00 17.38 4.89
N VAL A 16 -9.25 18.03 4.00
CA VAL A 16 -7.78 17.94 4.00
C VAL A 16 -7.25 18.49 5.33
N SER A 17 -6.40 17.72 6.00
CA SER A 17 -5.78 18.11 7.25
C SER A 17 -4.27 17.88 7.19
N PHE A 18 -3.51 18.97 7.31
CA PHE A 18 -2.05 18.93 7.45
C PHE A 18 -1.61 18.02 8.61
N ASP A 19 -2.29 18.14 9.76
CA ASP A 19 -1.97 17.33 10.93
C ASP A 19 -2.11 15.82 10.71
N LYS A 20 -3.05 15.39 9.85
CA LYS A 20 -3.21 13.96 9.53
C LYS A 20 -2.07 13.47 8.67
N VAL A 21 -1.63 14.26 7.69
CA VAL A 21 -0.45 13.95 6.85
C VAL A 21 0.80 13.90 7.73
N LEU A 22 1.00 14.91 8.57
CA LEU A 22 2.14 14.99 9.47
C LEU A 22 2.20 13.78 10.42
N ARG A 23 1.10 13.46 11.12
CA ARG A 23 1.04 12.28 12.04
C ARG A 23 1.32 10.98 11.31
N ARG A 24 0.83 10.84 10.08
CA ARG A 24 1.09 9.65 9.24
C ARG A 24 2.58 9.49 8.98
N LEU A 25 3.27 10.56 8.56
CA LEU A 25 4.70 10.57 8.31
C LEU A 25 5.50 10.38 9.60
N GLN A 26 5.11 11.05 10.68
CA GLN A 26 5.75 10.92 11.99
C GLN A 26 5.76 9.48 12.49
N HIS A 27 4.64 8.76 12.34
CA HIS A 27 4.56 7.35 12.74
C HIS A 27 5.51 6.44 11.93
N LEU A 28 5.73 6.76 10.65
CA LEU A 28 6.59 5.96 9.77
C LEU A 28 8.06 6.35 9.80
N SER A 29 8.39 7.54 10.33
CA SER A 29 9.76 8.07 10.39
C SER A 29 10.52 7.71 11.67
N ASP A 30 9.96 6.86 12.53
CA ASP A 30 10.62 6.49 13.78
C ASP A 30 12.04 5.95 13.53
N GLY A 31 13.01 6.52 14.27
CA GLY A 31 14.42 6.20 14.15
C GLY A 31 15.12 6.74 12.87
N LEU A 32 14.45 7.56 12.05
CA LEU A 32 15.01 8.18 10.84
C LEU A 32 15.32 9.66 11.06
N SER A 33 16.41 10.14 10.46
CA SER A 33 16.82 11.55 10.51
C SER A 33 16.29 12.31 9.26
N VAL A 34 14.98 12.63 9.27
CA VAL A 34 14.26 13.24 8.15
C VAL A 34 13.42 14.44 8.62
N ASP A 35 13.27 15.45 7.76
CA ASP A 35 12.38 16.58 8.00
C ASP A 35 10.96 16.27 7.53
N ILE A 36 10.14 15.72 8.45
CA ILE A 36 8.75 15.36 8.15
C ILE A 36 7.84 16.59 7.92
N TYR A 37 8.21 17.77 8.45
CA TYR A 37 7.44 19.00 8.22
C TYR A 37 7.58 19.47 6.78
N ASP A 38 8.82 19.48 6.27
CA ASP A 38 9.09 19.83 4.87
C ASP A 38 8.35 18.89 3.90
N ILE A 39 8.42 17.56 4.14
CA ILE A 39 7.68 16.58 3.33
C ILE A 39 6.18 16.83 3.42
N SER A 40 5.64 17.03 4.63
CA SER A 40 4.19 17.26 4.84
C SER A 40 3.72 18.50 4.10
N GLN A 41 4.50 19.56 4.12
CA GLN A 41 4.20 20.81 3.42
C GLN A 41 4.22 20.63 1.91
N LYS A 42 5.22 19.94 1.38
CA LYS A 42 5.34 19.62 -0.04
C LYS A 42 4.18 18.72 -0.53
N VAL A 43 3.80 17.71 0.26
CA VAL A 43 2.63 16.85 -0.04
C VAL A 43 1.35 17.65 -0.06
N CYS A 44 1.10 18.45 0.99
CA CYS A 44 -0.11 19.27 1.09
C CYS A 44 -0.21 20.32 -0.04
N GLY A 45 0.92 20.85 -0.50
CA GLY A 45 0.98 21.77 -1.64
C GLY A 45 0.59 21.17 -2.99
N ARG A 46 0.53 19.83 -3.09
CA ARG A 46 0.13 19.09 -4.29
C ARG A 46 -1.23 18.41 -4.20
N ILE A 47 -1.95 18.63 -3.11
CA ILE A 47 -3.31 18.09 -2.94
C ILE A 47 -4.27 18.81 -3.88
N PHE A 48 -5.12 18.05 -4.55
CA PHE A 48 -6.28 18.54 -5.29
C PHE A 48 -7.56 17.96 -4.69
N ASN A 49 -8.69 18.61 -4.98
CA ASN A 49 -9.97 18.19 -4.42
C ASN A 49 -10.37 16.79 -4.94
N GLY A 50 -10.69 15.89 -4.02
CA GLY A 50 -11.08 14.51 -4.33
C GLY A 50 -9.92 13.53 -4.46
N VAL A 51 -8.66 13.94 -4.17
CA VAL A 51 -7.52 13.02 -4.15
C VAL A 51 -7.74 11.88 -3.16
N LYS A 52 -7.38 10.65 -3.54
CA LYS A 52 -7.49 9.50 -2.64
C LYS A 52 -6.37 9.48 -1.61
N THR A 53 -6.68 9.03 -0.40
CA THR A 53 -5.65 8.91 0.66
C THR A 53 -4.54 7.92 0.28
N SER A 54 -4.82 6.92 -0.57
CA SER A 54 -3.79 6.02 -1.15
C SER A 54 -2.85 6.75 -2.12
N GLU A 55 -3.37 7.70 -2.90
CA GLU A 55 -2.58 8.53 -3.81
C GLU A 55 -1.70 9.54 -3.05
N LEU A 56 -2.17 10.01 -1.88
CA LEU A 56 -1.35 10.85 -0.99
C LEU A 56 -0.15 10.08 -0.41
N ASP A 57 -0.35 8.83 0.02
CA ASP A 57 0.76 7.97 0.47
C ASP A 57 1.75 7.72 -0.69
N GLU A 58 1.26 7.47 -1.92
CA GLU A 58 2.10 7.30 -3.10
C GLU A 58 2.92 8.56 -3.41
N LEU A 59 2.27 9.73 -3.40
CA LEU A 59 2.92 11.01 -3.61
C LEU A 59 4.00 11.28 -2.55
N ALA A 60 3.70 11.02 -1.28
CA ALA A 60 4.66 11.19 -0.19
C ALA A 60 5.89 10.27 -0.36
N ALA A 61 5.66 9.00 -0.74
CA ALA A 61 6.74 8.05 -0.99
C ALA A 61 7.62 8.49 -2.18
N GLN A 62 7.03 8.98 -3.27
CA GLN A 62 7.78 9.51 -4.42
C GLN A 62 8.61 10.74 -4.05
N MET A 63 8.06 11.63 -3.24
CA MET A 63 8.80 12.82 -2.78
C MET A 63 9.98 12.42 -1.89
N CYS A 64 9.78 11.52 -0.93
CA CYS A 64 10.87 10.99 -0.11
C CYS A 64 11.92 10.30 -0.98
N SER A 65 11.52 9.48 -1.96
CA SER A 65 12.46 8.82 -2.88
C SER A 65 13.31 9.81 -3.66
N SER A 66 12.76 10.96 -4.08
CA SER A 66 13.54 11.99 -4.78
C SER A 66 14.57 12.69 -3.89
N MET A 67 14.36 12.66 -2.57
CA MET A 67 15.25 13.29 -1.58
C MET A 67 16.33 12.35 -1.03
N MET A 68 16.38 11.07 -1.46
CA MET A 68 17.39 10.10 -0.99
C MET A 68 18.84 10.55 -1.32
N ILE A 69 19.04 11.41 -2.31
CA ILE A 69 20.36 11.95 -2.65
C ILE A 69 20.88 12.88 -1.54
N GLU A 70 19.97 13.60 -0.87
CA GLU A 70 20.30 14.50 0.24
C GLU A 70 20.58 13.72 1.52
N ASN A 71 19.72 12.74 1.83
CA ASN A 71 19.88 11.85 2.99
C ASN A 71 19.22 10.48 2.69
N PRO A 72 19.99 9.36 2.82
CA PRO A 72 19.50 8.00 2.59
C PRO A 72 18.25 7.63 3.43
N ASP A 73 18.05 8.23 4.60
CA ASP A 73 16.89 7.98 5.46
C ASP A 73 15.56 8.34 4.78
N TYR A 74 15.58 9.28 3.82
CA TYR A 74 14.38 9.52 3.00
C TYR A 74 14.00 8.32 2.13
N GLY A 75 14.98 7.55 1.66
CA GLY A 75 14.75 6.30 0.93
C GLY A 75 14.07 5.25 1.82
N SER A 76 14.54 5.15 3.08
CA SER A 76 13.92 4.26 4.08
C SER A 76 12.50 4.69 4.42
N LEU A 77 12.25 5.99 4.56
CA LEU A 77 10.89 6.52 4.77
C LEU A 77 10.00 6.26 3.55
N ALA A 78 10.50 6.46 2.33
CA ALA A 78 9.76 6.16 1.09
C ALA A 78 9.31 4.70 1.04
N ALA A 79 10.21 3.75 1.38
CA ALA A 79 9.89 2.34 1.47
C ALA A 79 8.80 2.05 2.52
N ARG A 80 8.95 2.60 3.72
CA ARG A 80 7.95 2.40 4.79
C ARG A 80 6.57 2.95 4.42
N ILE A 81 6.50 4.10 3.76
CA ILE A 81 5.24 4.70 3.32
C ILE A 81 4.56 3.81 2.29
N ILE A 82 5.28 3.39 1.24
CA ILE A 82 4.68 2.62 0.14
C ILE A 82 4.26 1.22 0.57
N ILE A 83 5.04 0.54 1.41
CA ILE A 83 4.70 -0.76 1.97
C ILE A 83 3.48 -0.65 2.88
N SER A 84 3.45 0.34 3.78
CA SER A 84 2.29 0.57 4.63
C SER A 84 1.04 0.98 3.83
N ASN A 85 1.19 1.68 2.69
CA ASN A 85 0.10 1.96 1.76
C ASN A 85 -0.45 0.67 1.14
N HIS A 86 0.44 -0.21 0.73
CA HIS A 86 0.11 -1.52 0.16
C HIS A 86 -0.65 -2.39 1.16
N HIS A 87 -0.14 -2.55 2.40
CA HIS A 87 -0.81 -3.29 3.46
C HIS A 87 -2.24 -2.79 3.77
N LYS A 88 -2.52 -1.51 3.55
CA LYS A 88 -3.87 -0.95 3.71
C LYS A 88 -4.79 -1.21 2.52
N ASN A 89 -4.24 -1.59 1.38
CA ASN A 89 -4.98 -1.83 0.15
C ASN A 89 -5.20 -3.32 -0.13
N THR A 90 -4.51 -4.21 0.60
CA THR A 90 -4.57 -5.67 0.44
C THR A 90 -4.99 -6.35 1.74
N SER A 91 -5.42 -7.62 1.66
CA SER A 91 -5.72 -8.41 2.85
C SER A 91 -4.43 -8.92 3.51
N PRO A 92 -4.33 -8.89 4.85
CA PRO A 92 -3.22 -9.53 5.56
C PRO A 92 -3.34 -11.06 5.61
N SER A 93 -4.41 -11.64 5.07
CA SER A 93 -4.70 -13.07 5.13
C SER A 93 -4.32 -13.76 3.82
N PHE A 94 -3.31 -14.63 3.87
CA PHE A 94 -2.90 -15.44 2.74
C PHE A 94 -4.05 -16.30 2.19
N SER A 95 -4.85 -16.90 3.08
CA SER A 95 -5.99 -17.71 2.66
C SER A 95 -7.08 -16.88 1.96
N GLU A 96 -7.30 -15.63 2.36
CA GLU A 96 -8.23 -14.72 1.64
C GLU A 96 -7.70 -14.36 0.26
N THR A 97 -6.40 -14.11 0.13
CA THR A 97 -5.77 -13.84 -1.17
C THR A 97 -5.96 -15.04 -2.12
N ILE A 98 -5.71 -16.26 -1.64
CA ILE A 98 -5.94 -17.49 -2.43
C ILE A 98 -7.42 -17.66 -2.78
N GLN A 99 -8.34 -17.31 -1.88
CA GLN A 99 -9.77 -17.33 -2.17
C GLN A 99 -10.13 -16.36 -3.30
N ILE A 100 -9.63 -15.11 -3.24
CA ILE A 100 -9.85 -14.10 -4.29
C ILE A 100 -9.33 -14.60 -5.65
N MET A 101 -8.14 -15.21 -5.66
CA MET A 101 -7.54 -15.76 -6.88
C MET A 101 -8.32 -16.97 -7.42
N TYR A 102 -8.90 -17.79 -6.54
CA TYR A 102 -9.70 -18.95 -6.92
C TYR A 102 -11.07 -18.55 -7.49
N ASP A 103 -11.70 -17.53 -6.90
CA ASP A 103 -13.00 -17.00 -7.33
C ASP A 103 -12.91 -16.06 -8.54
N ASN A 104 -11.70 -15.88 -9.10
CA ASN A 104 -11.50 -15.01 -10.25
C ASN A 104 -12.36 -15.43 -11.43
N LYS A 105 -12.85 -14.43 -12.17
CA LYS A 105 -13.66 -14.60 -13.37
C LYS A 105 -13.02 -13.90 -14.56
N ASP A 106 -13.34 -14.36 -15.75
CA ASP A 106 -12.96 -13.68 -16.97
C ASP A 106 -13.89 -12.47 -17.28
N ILE A 107 -13.58 -11.75 -18.37
CA ILE A 107 -14.37 -10.60 -18.81
C ILE A 107 -15.81 -10.95 -19.22
N GLN A 108 -16.14 -12.23 -19.37
CA GLN A 108 -17.47 -12.75 -19.69
C GLN A 108 -18.18 -13.31 -18.46
N ASP A 109 -17.63 -13.08 -17.26
CA ASP A 109 -18.13 -13.55 -15.96
C ASP A 109 -18.11 -15.08 -15.80
N ASN A 110 -17.31 -15.81 -16.63
CA ASN A 110 -17.09 -17.23 -16.45
C ASN A 110 -15.98 -17.49 -15.40
N PRO A 111 -16.06 -18.59 -14.62
CA PRO A 111 -15.01 -18.98 -13.71
C PRO A 111 -13.65 -19.11 -14.42
N SER A 112 -12.65 -18.40 -13.94
CA SER A 112 -11.29 -18.41 -14.48
C SER A 112 -10.26 -18.35 -13.34
N PRO A 113 -10.18 -19.40 -12.49
CA PRO A 113 -9.34 -19.39 -11.31
C PRO A 113 -7.85 -19.22 -11.68
N LEU A 114 -7.15 -18.37 -10.92
CA LEU A 114 -5.71 -18.15 -11.06
C LEU A 114 -4.88 -19.17 -10.28
N VAL A 115 -5.52 -19.95 -9.42
CA VAL A 115 -4.91 -21.07 -8.67
C VAL A 115 -5.71 -22.34 -8.92
N ASN A 116 -5.05 -23.49 -8.90
CA ASN A 116 -5.72 -24.77 -9.12
C ASN A 116 -6.44 -25.28 -7.85
N ASP A 117 -7.37 -26.23 -8.04
CA ASP A 117 -8.17 -26.80 -6.95
C ASP A 117 -7.32 -27.44 -5.85
N ALA A 118 -6.21 -28.11 -6.22
CA ALA A 118 -5.35 -28.79 -5.24
C ALA A 118 -4.70 -27.77 -4.29
N LEU A 119 -4.15 -26.66 -4.81
CA LEU A 119 -3.59 -25.59 -3.99
C LEU A 119 -4.66 -24.95 -3.12
N TYR A 120 -5.82 -24.62 -3.70
CA TYR A 120 -6.93 -24.06 -2.98
C TYR A 120 -7.35 -24.92 -1.78
N GLN A 121 -7.56 -26.23 -1.99
CA GLN A 121 -7.94 -27.16 -0.92
C GLN A 121 -6.86 -27.28 0.16
N ILE A 122 -5.59 -27.34 -0.21
CA ILE A 122 -4.48 -27.38 0.76
C ILE A 122 -4.50 -26.13 1.63
N VAL A 123 -4.66 -24.94 1.01
CA VAL A 123 -4.66 -23.66 1.75
C VAL A 123 -5.87 -23.56 2.67
N MET A 124 -7.08 -23.89 2.18
CA MET A 124 -8.29 -23.80 3.00
C MET A 124 -8.28 -24.78 4.18
N ASN A 125 -7.76 -25.97 4.00
CA ASN A 125 -7.63 -26.96 5.09
C ASN A 125 -6.56 -26.59 6.14
N ASN A 126 -5.64 -25.69 5.81
CA ASN A 126 -4.54 -25.27 6.68
C ASN A 126 -4.49 -23.76 6.91
N LYS A 127 -5.59 -23.03 6.68
CA LYS A 127 -5.63 -21.57 6.66
C LYS A 127 -5.03 -20.89 7.90
N GLU A 128 -5.38 -21.35 9.09
CA GLU A 128 -4.91 -20.77 10.35
C GLU A 128 -3.40 -20.91 10.49
N LYS A 129 -2.88 -22.11 10.19
CA LYS A 129 -1.46 -22.39 10.24
C LYS A 129 -0.69 -21.55 9.21
N LEU A 130 -1.14 -21.51 7.95
CA LEU A 130 -0.47 -20.77 6.88
C LEU A 130 -0.51 -19.26 7.15
N ASN A 131 -1.65 -18.70 7.55
CA ASN A 131 -1.76 -17.29 7.88
C ASN A 131 -0.84 -16.90 9.04
N SER A 132 -0.67 -17.76 10.05
CA SER A 132 0.22 -17.49 11.17
C SER A 132 1.73 -17.56 10.85
N TYR A 133 2.10 -18.20 9.74
CA TYR A 133 3.50 -18.28 9.29
C TYR A 133 3.99 -17.00 8.59
N ILE A 134 3.07 -16.20 8.06
CA ILE A 134 3.40 -14.98 7.32
C ILE A 134 3.61 -13.85 8.31
N ASP A 135 4.80 -13.28 8.27
CA ASP A 135 5.18 -12.10 9.06
C ASP A 135 5.33 -10.90 8.14
N HIS A 136 4.28 -10.08 8.04
CA HIS A 136 4.25 -8.87 7.21
C HIS A 136 5.23 -7.78 7.66
N GLN A 137 5.83 -7.87 8.86
CA GLN A 137 6.90 -6.96 9.26
C GLN A 137 8.17 -7.16 8.41
N ARG A 138 8.35 -8.34 7.85
CA ARG A 138 9.48 -8.64 6.95
C ARG A 138 9.41 -7.87 5.63
N ASP A 139 8.24 -7.41 5.23
CA ASP A 139 8.07 -6.63 4.01
C ASP A 139 8.84 -5.30 4.09
N TYR A 140 8.97 -4.73 5.31
CA TYR A 140 9.75 -3.52 5.58
C TYR A 140 11.27 -3.67 5.42
N THR A 141 11.77 -4.87 5.08
CA THR A 141 13.17 -5.09 4.68
C THR A 141 13.43 -4.73 3.21
N LEU A 142 12.38 -4.54 2.42
CA LEU A 142 12.47 -4.10 1.03
C LEU A 142 12.74 -2.60 0.99
N ASP A 143 13.58 -2.18 0.04
CA ASP A 143 13.72 -0.77 -0.29
C ASP A 143 12.59 -0.30 -1.23
N TYR A 144 12.52 1.02 -1.45
CA TYR A 144 11.47 1.61 -2.28
C TYR A 144 11.47 1.05 -3.71
N PHE A 145 12.64 0.93 -4.35
CA PHE A 145 12.75 0.45 -5.73
C PHE A 145 12.45 -1.04 -5.85
N GLY A 146 12.91 -1.84 -4.89
CA GLY A 146 12.61 -3.27 -4.81
C GLY A 146 11.11 -3.50 -4.68
N PHE A 147 10.45 -2.79 -3.76
CA PHE A 147 9.01 -2.89 -3.61
C PHE A 147 8.25 -2.43 -4.87
N LYS A 148 8.60 -1.28 -5.46
CA LYS A 148 7.96 -0.81 -6.72
C LYS A 148 8.18 -1.77 -7.88
N THR A 149 9.27 -2.51 -7.91
CA THR A 149 9.52 -3.55 -8.91
C THR A 149 8.58 -4.74 -8.71
N LEU A 150 8.41 -5.20 -7.45
CA LEU A 150 7.44 -6.25 -7.13
C LEU A 150 6.01 -5.80 -7.49
N GLU A 151 5.59 -4.64 -7.04
CA GLU A 151 4.24 -4.08 -7.31
C GLU A 151 3.93 -4.01 -8.81
N ARG A 152 4.92 -3.59 -9.60
CA ARG A 152 4.74 -3.38 -11.04
C ARG A 152 4.72 -4.67 -11.84
N ALA A 153 5.61 -5.63 -11.51
CA ALA A 153 5.95 -6.74 -12.39
C ALA A 153 5.60 -8.13 -11.83
N TYR A 154 5.43 -8.28 -10.52
CA TYR A 154 5.35 -9.60 -9.91
C TYR A 154 4.05 -9.84 -9.12
N LEU A 155 3.54 -8.83 -8.41
CA LEU A 155 2.34 -9.02 -7.58
C LEU A 155 1.11 -9.28 -8.45
N THR A 156 0.33 -10.26 -8.03
CA THR A 156 -0.88 -10.71 -8.76
C THR A 156 -1.97 -9.66 -8.71
N LYS A 157 -2.61 -9.46 -9.85
CA LYS A 157 -3.74 -8.53 -10.01
C LYS A 157 -5.00 -9.27 -10.40
N VAL A 158 -6.09 -8.94 -9.71
CA VAL A 158 -7.46 -9.35 -10.04
C VAL A 158 -8.26 -8.06 -10.30
N ASP A 159 -8.94 -7.97 -11.42
CA ASP A 159 -9.67 -6.78 -11.86
C ASP A 159 -8.84 -5.48 -11.79
N GLY A 160 -7.56 -5.58 -12.17
CA GLY A 160 -6.63 -4.45 -12.17
C GLY A 160 -6.14 -4.00 -10.78
N LYS A 161 -6.56 -4.68 -9.70
CA LYS A 161 -6.12 -4.41 -8.32
C LYS A 161 -5.16 -5.50 -7.84
N ILE A 162 -4.10 -5.09 -7.17
CA ILE A 162 -3.19 -6.03 -6.51
C ILE A 162 -3.92 -6.67 -5.33
N VAL A 163 -3.77 -7.99 -5.19
CA VAL A 163 -4.48 -8.79 -4.17
C VAL A 163 -3.57 -9.45 -3.14
N GLU A 164 -2.25 -9.45 -3.39
CA GLU A 164 -1.25 -10.02 -2.48
C GLU A 164 -0.24 -9.01 -1.96
#